data_cec8c4bc4f3139cc590c8f21d45504b2
#
_entry.id   cec8c4bc4f3139cc590c8f21d45504b2
#
_cell.length_a   1.000
_cell.length_b   1.000
_cell.length_c   1.000
_cell.angle_alpha   90.00
_cell.angle_beta   90.00
_cell.angle_gamma   90.00
#
_symmetry.space_group_name_H-M   'P 1'
#
loop_
_entity.id
_entity.type
_entity.pdbx_description
1 polymer ?
#
loop_
_entity_poly.entity_id
_entity_poly.type
_entity_poly.pdbx_seq_one_letter_code
_entity_poly.pdbx_strand_id
1 'polypeptide(L)'
;RREGKPSMAHALLFALCAGVSATEPFVVTFDVTLATGKKGSFDLEVQPDWAPLGAARFKELVDEEFFTSVRFFRVISGFMAQFGIHGKPEISSTWRDRKLTDDPVTMSNKRGYISFATSGTDSRTTQMFINFGDNTNLDGMGFSPFGKVLGNGMDVVDQIFSGHGETPDQGRIQSEGNKYLKRSFPKLSYINSVTVKTTDWPRKAPPEKKEL
;
A
#
# COMPACT_ATOMS: atom_id res chain seq x y z
N ARG A 1 35.05 57.16 27.46
CA ARG A 1 34.51 55.87 27.92
C ARG A 1 33.07 55.78 27.42
N ARG A 2 32.81 54.91 26.43
CA ARG A 2 31.47 54.44 26.06
C ARG A 2 31.55 52.94 25.96
N GLU A 3 30.85 52.27 26.87
CA GLU A 3 30.71 50.85 26.90
C GLU A 3 29.76 50.38 25.81
N GLY A 4 30.26 49.46 24.93
CA GLY A 4 29.46 48.86 23.90
C GLY A 4 28.69 47.66 24.49
N LYS A 5 27.37 47.63 24.30
CA LYS A 5 26.51 46.46 24.60
C LYS A 5 26.74 45.34 23.59
N PRO A 6 26.78 44.08 24.03
CA PRO A 6 26.89 42.98 23.11
C PRO A 6 25.58 42.75 22.33
N SER A 7 25.75 42.52 21.02
CA SER A 7 24.70 42.16 20.07
C SER A 7 24.14 40.79 20.40
N MET A 8 22.81 40.67 20.54
CA MET A 8 22.11 39.40 20.62
C MET A 8 22.23 38.65 19.29
N ALA A 9 23.00 37.57 19.29
CA ALA A 9 23.01 36.62 18.19
C ALA A 9 21.65 35.88 18.15
N HIS A 10 20.93 36.04 17.06
CA HIS A 10 19.72 35.26 16.76
C HIS A 10 20.14 33.82 16.47
N ALA A 11 19.90 32.96 17.43
CA ALA A 11 19.98 31.51 17.18
C ALA A 11 18.78 31.10 16.30
N LEU A 12 19.02 30.91 15.00
CA LEU A 12 18.07 30.24 14.12
C LEU A 12 17.95 28.77 14.56
N LEU A 13 16.85 28.45 15.24
CA LEU A 13 16.47 27.09 15.54
C LEU A 13 15.95 26.47 14.22
N PHE A 14 16.82 25.75 13.50
CA PHE A 14 16.37 24.86 12.44
C PHE A 14 15.61 23.69 13.10
N ALA A 15 14.30 23.78 13.10
CA ALA A 15 13.44 22.62 13.38
C ALA A 15 13.63 21.63 12.24
N LEU A 16 14.47 20.61 12.47
CA LEU A 16 14.62 19.46 11.61
C LEU A 16 13.30 18.70 11.70
N CYS A 17 12.39 18.90 10.73
CA CYS A 17 11.25 18.00 10.53
C CYS A 17 11.81 16.64 10.08
N ALA A 18 12.25 15.85 11.05
CA ALA A 18 12.46 14.43 10.82
C ALA A 18 11.09 13.84 10.48
N GLY A 19 10.87 13.51 9.20
CA GLY A 19 9.76 12.67 8.79
C GLY A 19 9.82 11.41 9.64
N VAL A 20 8.80 11.19 10.48
CA VAL A 20 8.69 9.98 11.30
C VAL A 20 8.50 8.82 10.33
N SER A 21 9.60 8.15 9.98
CA SER A 21 9.55 6.84 9.34
C SER A 21 8.81 5.93 10.32
N ALA A 22 7.77 5.24 9.89
CA ALA A 22 7.12 4.23 10.73
C ALA A 22 8.16 3.12 10.97
N THR A 23 8.78 3.15 12.15
CA THR A 23 9.79 2.17 12.56
C THR A 23 9.15 0.99 13.29
N GLU A 24 7.97 1.20 13.86
CA GLU A 24 7.24 0.19 14.63
C GLU A 24 6.23 -0.55 13.77
N PRO A 25 6.04 -1.86 14.00
CA PRO A 25 4.98 -2.62 13.37
C PRO A 25 3.59 -2.03 13.66
N PHE A 26 2.71 -2.05 12.67
CA PHE A 26 1.34 -1.60 12.83
C PHE A 26 0.34 -2.51 12.11
N VAL A 27 -0.91 -2.48 12.55
CA VAL A 27 -1.97 -3.31 11.99
C VAL A 27 -3.03 -2.44 11.32
N VAL A 28 -3.44 -2.87 10.14
CA VAL A 28 -4.58 -2.30 9.42
C VAL A 28 -5.63 -3.37 9.16
N THR A 29 -6.89 -2.96 9.12
CA THR A 29 -8.02 -3.80 8.71
C THR A 29 -8.41 -3.46 7.28
N PHE A 30 -8.44 -4.46 6.42
CA PHE A 30 -9.02 -4.40 5.08
C PHE A 30 -10.48 -4.84 5.15
N ASP A 31 -11.40 -3.95 4.81
CA ASP A 31 -12.80 -4.30 4.55
C ASP A 31 -12.99 -4.54 3.06
N VAL A 32 -13.50 -5.70 2.69
CA VAL A 32 -13.62 -6.13 1.29
C VAL A 32 -15.05 -6.56 0.95
N THR A 33 -15.39 -6.45 -0.33
CA THR A 33 -16.58 -7.06 -0.91
C THR A 33 -16.15 -8.14 -1.89
N LEU A 34 -16.61 -9.36 -1.65
CA LEU A 34 -16.36 -10.54 -2.49
C LEU A 34 -17.31 -10.56 -3.70
N ALA A 35 -17.02 -11.42 -4.70
CA ALA A 35 -17.81 -11.55 -5.94
C ALA A 35 -19.31 -11.83 -5.72
N THR A 36 -19.64 -12.50 -4.62
CA THR A 36 -21.02 -12.81 -4.21
C THR A 36 -21.76 -11.61 -3.60
N GLY A 37 -21.08 -10.46 -3.44
CA GLY A 37 -21.59 -9.32 -2.66
C GLY A 37 -21.40 -9.49 -1.14
N LYS A 38 -20.91 -10.64 -0.67
CA LYS A 38 -20.60 -10.88 0.74
C LYS A 38 -19.50 -9.94 1.21
N LYS A 39 -19.68 -9.34 2.37
CA LYS A 39 -18.65 -8.57 3.07
C LYS A 39 -17.70 -9.50 3.80
N GLY A 40 -16.44 -9.13 3.84
CA GLY A 40 -15.41 -9.80 4.63
C GLY A 40 -14.39 -8.77 5.11
N SER A 41 -13.62 -9.14 6.13
CA SER A 41 -12.51 -8.31 6.59
C SER A 41 -11.33 -9.18 7.00
N PHE A 42 -10.13 -8.64 6.88
CA PHE A 42 -8.92 -9.27 7.37
C PHE A 42 -7.94 -8.22 7.88
N ASP A 43 -7.16 -8.60 8.88
CA ASP A 43 -6.12 -7.76 9.42
C ASP A 43 -4.79 -8.06 8.74
N LEU A 44 -4.03 -7.01 8.46
CA LEU A 44 -2.67 -7.07 7.94
C LEU A 44 -1.73 -6.38 8.93
N GLU A 45 -0.71 -7.09 9.40
CA GLU A 45 0.41 -6.52 10.15
C GLU A 45 1.49 -6.07 9.18
N VAL A 46 1.85 -4.81 9.24
CA VAL A 46 2.94 -4.21 8.47
C VAL A 46 4.19 -4.20 9.33
N GLN A 47 5.30 -4.64 8.73
CA GLN A 47 6.60 -4.80 9.38
C GLN A 47 7.64 -3.90 8.68
N PRO A 48 7.87 -2.67 9.18
CA PRO A 48 8.80 -1.73 8.55
C PRO A 48 10.23 -2.28 8.45
N ASP A 49 10.66 -3.12 9.41
CA ASP A 49 11.99 -3.73 9.39
C ASP A 49 12.20 -4.72 8.24
N TRP A 50 11.12 -5.25 7.64
CA TRP A 50 11.23 -6.17 6.52
C TRP A 50 11.51 -5.46 5.20
N ALA A 51 10.82 -4.34 4.97
CA ALA A 51 10.95 -3.53 3.77
C ALA A 51 10.54 -2.08 4.09
N PRO A 52 11.44 -1.25 4.61
CA PRO A 52 11.10 0.06 5.16
C PRO A 52 10.50 1.04 4.14
N LEU A 53 10.99 1.05 2.90
CA LEU A 53 10.45 1.93 1.86
C LEU A 53 9.05 1.48 1.41
N GLY A 54 8.85 0.18 1.27
CA GLY A 54 7.54 -0.40 0.98
C GLY A 54 6.52 -0.13 2.08
N ALA A 55 6.89 -0.35 3.36
CA ALA A 55 6.05 -0.09 4.52
C ALA A 55 5.66 1.39 4.62
N ALA A 56 6.61 2.31 4.41
CA ALA A 56 6.37 3.74 4.41
C ALA A 56 5.39 4.16 3.29
N ARG A 57 5.58 3.63 2.05
CA ARG A 57 4.66 3.87 0.94
C ARG A 57 3.27 3.30 1.23
N PHE A 58 3.17 2.11 1.79
CA PHE A 58 1.88 1.53 2.16
C PHE A 58 1.16 2.41 3.18
N LYS A 59 1.89 2.90 4.19
CA LYS A 59 1.36 3.86 5.16
C LYS A 59 0.80 5.12 4.49
N GLU A 60 1.56 5.72 3.59
CA GLU A 60 1.14 6.91 2.85
C GLU A 60 -0.15 6.66 2.05
N LEU A 61 -0.28 5.49 1.40
CA LEU A 61 -1.48 5.11 0.67
C LEU A 61 -2.70 4.91 1.59
N VAL A 62 -2.49 4.37 2.79
CA VAL A 62 -3.56 4.23 3.81
C VAL A 62 -4.00 5.61 4.32
N ASP A 63 -3.05 6.48 4.65
CA ASP A 63 -3.34 7.85 5.14
C ASP A 63 -4.12 8.69 4.10
N GLU A 64 -3.91 8.43 2.80
CA GLU A 64 -4.61 9.11 1.70
C GLU A 64 -5.88 8.37 1.23
N GLU A 65 -6.35 7.35 1.97
CA GLU A 65 -7.53 6.55 1.64
C GLU A 65 -7.50 5.95 0.22
N PHE A 66 -6.28 5.75 -0.33
CA PHE A 66 -6.05 5.32 -1.70
C PHE A 66 -6.81 4.03 -2.06
N PHE A 67 -6.99 3.12 -1.11
CA PHE A 67 -7.54 1.79 -1.39
C PHE A 67 -9.07 1.76 -1.58
N THR A 68 -9.77 2.87 -1.37
CA THR A 68 -11.23 2.93 -1.52
C THR A 68 -11.68 2.55 -2.93
N SER A 69 -12.47 1.48 -3.03
CA SER A 69 -12.97 0.91 -4.29
C SER A 69 -11.91 0.32 -5.23
N VAL A 70 -10.68 0.09 -4.74
CA VAL A 70 -9.63 -0.60 -5.49
C VAL A 70 -10.00 -2.07 -5.66
N ARG A 71 -9.84 -2.62 -6.88
CA ARG A 71 -10.22 -3.98 -7.23
C ARG A 71 -9.02 -4.91 -7.27
N PHE A 72 -9.25 -6.18 -6.89
CA PHE A 72 -8.30 -7.26 -7.12
C PHE A 72 -8.39 -7.67 -8.59
N PHE A 73 -7.58 -7.05 -9.43
CA PHE A 73 -7.72 -7.14 -10.90
C PHE A 73 -6.98 -8.32 -11.53
N ARG A 74 -6.01 -8.91 -10.81
CA ARG A 74 -5.26 -10.10 -11.25
C ARG A 74 -5.18 -11.08 -10.09
N VAL A 75 -5.92 -12.19 -10.21
CA VAL A 75 -6.02 -13.18 -9.14
C VAL A 75 -5.79 -14.56 -9.73
N ILE A 76 -4.66 -15.17 -9.38
CA ILE A 76 -4.25 -16.48 -9.88
C ILE A 76 -4.29 -17.46 -8.71
N SER A 77 -5.20 -18.42 -8.79
CA SER A 77 -5.40 -19.44 -7.75
C SER A 77 -4.09 -20.15 -7.42
N GLY A 78 -3.81 -20.30 -6.12
CA GLY A 78 -2.59 -20.93 -5.63
C GLY A 78 -1.33 -20.05 -5.73
N PHE A 79 -1.40 -18.90 -6.42
CA PHE A 79 -0.27 -17.98 -6.56
C PHE A 79 -0.49 -16.71 -5.76
N MET A 80 -1.28 -15.75 -6.25
CA MET A 80 -1.46 -14.46 -5.56
C MET A 80 -2.73 -13.71 -5.97
N ALA A 81 -3.12 -12.71 -5.16
CA ALA A 81 -4.14 -11.72 -5.47
C ALA A 81 -3.50 -10.33 -5.58
N GLN A 82 -3.48 -9.74 -6.78
CA GLN A 82 -2.86 -8.45 -7.09
C GLN A 82 -3.92 -7.35 -7.19
N PHE A 83 -3.58 -6.19 -6.62
CA PHE A 83 -4.40 -4.98 -6.58
C PHE A 83 -3.51 -3.73 -6.56
N GLY A 84 -4.10 -2.54 -6.40
CA GLY A 84 -3.33 -1.29 -6.20
C GLY A 84 -3.27 -0.39 -7.43
N ILE A 85 -4.14 -0.59 -8.43
CA ILE A 85 -4.44 0.44 -9.42
C ILE A 85 -5.75 1.12 -8.98
N HIS A 86 -5.72 2.43 -8.74
CA HIS A 86 -6.89 3.14 -8.23
C HIS A 86 -8.02 3.19 -9.28
N GLY A 87 -9.27 3.11 -8.80
CA GLY A 87 -10.45 3.08 -9.67
C GLY A 87 -10.76 4.38 -10.41
N LYS A 88 -10.10 5.49 -10.04
CA LYS A 88 -10.13 6.78 -10.73
C LYS A 88 -8.80 7.02 -11.43
N PRO A 89 -8.77 7.15 -12.77
CA PRO A 89 -7.53 7.30 -13.54
C PRO A 89 -6.66 8.49 -13.13
N GLU A 90 -7.28 9.60 -12.75
CA GLU A 90 -6.59 10.81 -12.30
C GLU A 90 -5.76 10.56 -11.03
N ILE A 91 -6.27 9.74 -10.09
CA ILE A 91 -5.51 9.35 -8.88
C ILE A 91 -4.39 8.38 -9.25
N SER A 92 -4.67 7.38 -10.11
CA SER A 92 -3.63 6.46 -10.60
C SER A 92 -2.48 7.20 -11.27
N SER A 93 -2.78 8.24 -12.09
CA SER A 93 -1.75 9.02 -12.78
C SER A 93 -0.84 9.79 -11.82
N THR A 94 -1.40 10.35 -10.74
CA THR A 94 -0.63 11.08 -9.71
C THR A 94 0.43 10.20 -9.04
N TRP A 95 0.14 8.89 -8.91
CA TRP A 95 1.04 7.95 -8.25
C TRP A 95 2.02 7.24 -9.18
N ARG A 96 1.74 7.23 -10.50
CA ARG A 96 2.50 6.45 -11.48
C ARG A 96 3.98 6.79 -11.54
N ASP A 97 4.31 8.07 -11.36
CA ASP A 97 5.68 8.57 -11.44
C ASP A 97 6.39 8.60 -10.07
N ARG A 98 5.67 8.26 -9.00
CA ARG A 98 6.20 8.22 -7.62
C ARG A 98 6.82 6.86 -7.33
N LYS A 99 7.87 6.52 -8.08
CA LYS A 99 8.60 5.26 -7.93
C LYS A 99 9.34 5.18 -6.60
N LEU A 100 9.54 3.95 -6.12
CA LEU A 100 10.37 3.61 -4.97
C LEU A 100 11.63 2.89 -5.42
N THR A 101 12.74 3.21 -4.78
CA THR A 101 13.92 2.35 -4.76
C THR A 101 13.58 1.02 -4.11
N ASP A 102 14.20 -0.06 -4.59
CA ASP A 102 13.89 -1.38 -4.09
C ASP A 102 14.44 -1.59 -2.67
N ASP A 103 13.60 -2.18 -1.80
CA ASP A 103 14.07 -2.70 -0.52
C ASP A 103 14.81 -4.02 -0.74
N PRO A 104 15.83 -4.34 0.08
CA PRO A 104 16.43 -5.68 0.06
C PRO A 104 15.39 -6.74 0.48
N VAL A 105 15.49 -7.94 -0.10
CA VAL A 105 14.64 -9.08 0.28
C VAL A 105 15.18 -9.68 1.57
N THR A 106 14.55 -9.34 2.69
CA THR A 106 14.91 -9.85 4.02
C THR A 106 14.00 -10.98 4.48
N MET A 107 12.80 -11.07 3.90
CA MET A 107 11.79 -12.09 4.21
C MET A 107 11.39 -12.83 2.94
N SER A 108 11.10 -14.13 3.07
CA SER A 108 10.61 -14.93 1.95
C SER A 108 9.13 -14.70 1.68
N ASN A 109 8.72 -14.78 0.40
CA ASN A 109 7.33 -14.63 -0.05
C ASN A 109 6.49 -15.87 0.31
N LYS A 110 6.06 -15.96 1.56
CA LYS A 110 5.23 -17.04 2.09
C LYS A 110 3.74 -16.76 1.95
N ARG A 111 2.92 -17.79 2.09
CA ARG A 111 1.46 -17.65 2.13
C ARG A 111 1.03 -16.58 3.13
N GLY A 112 0.14 -15.68 2.70
CA GLY A 112 -0.36 -14.56 3.49
C GLY A 112 0.56 -13.34 3.55
N TYR A 113 1.78 -13.42 3.01
CA TYR A 113 2.67 -12.26 2.96
C TYR A 113 2.30 -11.34 1.79
N ILE A 114 2.53 -10.04 1.98
CA ILE A 114 2.23 -9.00 1.00
C ILE A 114 3.53 -8.35 0.53
N SER A 115 3.64 -8.17 -0.80
CA SER A 115 4.77 -7.53 -1.46
C SER A 115 4.30 -6.53 -2.50
N PHE A 116 5.13 -5.52 -2.82
CA PHE A 116 4.87 -4.65 -3.97
C PHE A 116 5.17 -5.39 -5.27
N ALA A 117 4.30 -5.19 -6.27
CA ALA A 117 4.58 -5.58 -7.64
C ALA A 117 5.58 -4.60 -8.28
N THR A 118 6.43 -5.11 -9.18
CA THR A 118 7.43 -4.34 -9.91
C THR A 118 7.41 -4.71 -11.39
N SER A 119 7.84 -3.81 -12.25
CA SER A 119 8.13 -4.02 -13.67
C SER A 119 9.63 -3.96 -13.99
N GLY A 120 10.46 -4.13 -12.99
CA GLY A 120 11.92 -4.05 -13.03
C GLY A 120 12.46 -3.25 -11.84
N THR A 121 13.77 -3.07 -11.78
CA THR A 121 14.45 -2.37 -10.69
C THR A 121 13.87 -0.97 -10.46
N ASP A 122 13.65 -0.60 -9.20
CA ASP A 122 13.19 0.72 -8.77
C ASP A 122 11.92 1.21 -9.47
N SER A 123 10.99 0.29 -9.78
CA SER A 123 9.75 0.61 -10.49
C SER A 123 8.47 0.45 -9.66
N ARG A 124 8.58 0.07 -8.39
CA ARG A 124 7.45 -0.06 -7.48
C ARG A 124 6.73 1.28 -7.29
N THR A 125 5.39 1.27 -7.29
CA THR A 125 4.57 2.47 -7.05
C THR A 125 3.46 2.20 -6.04
N THR A 126 2.32 1.65 -6.49
CA THR A 126 1.13 1.40 -5.67
C THR A 126 0.58 -0.01 -5.79
N GLN A 127 1.01 -0.77 -6.81
CA GLN A 127 0.54 -2.13 -7.00
C GLN A 127 1.21 -3.08 -6.02
N MET A 128 0.43 -4.00 -5.47
CA MET A 128 0.89 -5.00 -4.51
C MET A 128 0.08 -6.29 -4.64
N PHE A 129 0.57 -7.36 -4.05
CA PHE A 129 -0.10 -8.65 -4.05
C PHE A 129 0.02 -9.37 -2.71
N ILE A 130 -1.01 -10.18 -2.40
CA ILE A 130 -1.00 -11.10 -1.25
C ILE A 130 -0.79 -12.51 -1.80
N ASN A 131 0.17 -13.23 -1.23
CA ASN A 131 0.52 -14.58 -1.64
C ASN A 131 -0.53 -15.60 -1.16
N PHE A 132 -1.07 -16.44 -2.05
CA PHE A 132 -1.93 -17.58 -1.69
C PHE A 132 -1.15 -18.81 -1.25
N GLY A 133 0.09 -18.93 -1.65
CA GLY A 133 1.00 -20.02 -1.33
C GLY A 133 2.41 -19.54 -1.02
N ASP A 134 3.32 -20.46 -0.79
CA ASP A 134 4.74 -20.16 -0.62
C ASP A 134 5.37 -19.95 -2.00
N ASN A 135 5.61 -18.69 -2.36
CA ASN A 135 6.14 -18.26 -3.64
C ASN A 135 7.63 -17.86 -3.51
N THR A 136 8.44 -18.75 -2.95
CA THR A 136 9.86 -18.47 -2.61
C THR A 136 10.73 -18.15 -3.82
N ASN A 137 10.32 -18.51 -5.03
CA ASN A 137 10.97 -18.12 -6.28
C ASN A 137 10.95 -16.60 -6.50
N LEU A 138 10.00 -15.86 -5.90
CA LEU A 138 9.91 -14.41 -5.99
C LEU A 138 11.03 -13.70 -5.21
N ASP A 139 11.63 -14.38 -4.23
CA ASP A 139 12.70 -13.82 -3.40
C ASP A 139 13.93 -13.46 -4.26
N GLY A 140 14.33 -14.38 -5.14
CA GLY A 140 15.44 -14.16 -6.10
C GLY A 140 15.12 -13.14 -7.20
N MET A 141 13.85 -12.76 -7.34
CA MET A 141 13.39 -11.75 -8.31
C MET A 141 13.26 -10.35 -7.70
N GLY A 142 13.61 -10.17 -6.41
CA GLY A 142 13.62 -8.87 -5.74
C GLY A 142 12.26 -8.43 -5.16
N PHE A 143 11.28 -9.33 -5.02
CA PHE A 143 10.03 -9.02 -4.35
C PHE A 143 10.20 -9.08 -2.83
N SER A 144 10.18 -7.92 -2.17
CA SER A 144 10.41 -7.77 -0.72
C SER A 144 9.09 -7.69 0.03
N PRO A 145 8.72 -8.72 0.83
CA PRO A 145 7.55 -8.64 1.69
C PRO A 145 7.68 -7.53 2.73
N PHE A 146 6.60 -6.79 2.97
CA PHE A 146 6.54 -5.72 3.97
C PHE A 146 5.50 -5.95 5.06
N GLY A 147 4.77 -7.07 5.01
CA GLY A 147 3.75 -7.40 5.99
C GLY A 147 3.13 -8.77 5.77
N LYS A 148 2.21 -9.14 6.64
CA LYS A 148 1.51 -10.43 6.61
C LYS A 148 0.07 -10.32 7.10
N VAL A 149 -0.80 -11.15 6.54
CA VAL A 149 -2.18 -11.34 7.01
C VAL A 149 -2.18 -12.06 8.36
N LEU A 150 -2.99 -11.57 9.30
CA LEU A 150 -3.07 -12.10 10.67
C LEU A 150 -4.22 -13.09 10.86
N GLY A 151 -4.05 -13.99 11.82
CA GLY A 151 -5.09 -14.93 12.27
C GLY A 151 -5.67 -15.74 11.13
N ASN A 152 -7.01 -15.80 11.07
CA ASN A 152 -7.80 -16.44 10.01
C ASN A 152 -8.14 -15.49 8.84
N GLY A 153 -7.43 -14.37 8.71
CA GLY A 153 -7.66 -13.43 7.60
C GLY A 153 -7.54 -14.07 6.22
N MET A 154 -6.70 -15.12 6.10
CA MET A 154 -6.57 -15.87 4.85
C MET A 154 -7.86 -16.60 4.44
N ASP A 155 -8.78 -16.91 5.36
CA ASP A 155 -10.09 -17.48 5.02
C ASP A 155 -10.93 -16.51 4.18
N VAL A 156 -10.73 -15.20 4.36
CA VAL A 156 -11.35 -14.16 3.53
C VAL A 156 -10.55 -13.94 2.24
N VAL A 157 -9.23 -13.87 2.34
CA VAL A 157 -8.34 -13.65 1.19
C VAL A 157 -8.48 -14.76 0.14
N ASP A 158 -8.63 -16.02 0.55
CA ASP A 158 -8.85 -17.15 -0.35
C ASP A 158 -10.20 -17.11 -1.10
N GLN A 159 -11.17 -16.34 -0.60
CA GLN A 159 -12.46 -16.14 -1.28
C GLN A 159 -12.44 -14.99 -2.31
N ILE A 160 -11.31 -14.29 -2.46
CA ILE A 160 -11.16 -13.28 -3.51
C ILE A 160 -11.31 -13.96 -4.88
N PHE A 161 -12.17 -13.39 -5.72
CA PHE A 161 -12.58 -14.03 -6.96
C PHE A 161 -11.44 -14.14 -7.97
N SER A 162 -11.11 -15.36 -8.34
CA SER A 162 -10.03 -15.71 -9.29
C SER A 162 -10.51 -16.04 -10.72
N GLY A 163 -11.83 -16.07 -10.96
CA GLY A 163 -12.38 -16.56 -12.24
C GLY A 163 -12.08 -15.69 -13.47
N HIS A 164 -11.48 -14.50 -13.29
CA HIS A 164 -10.98 -13.67 -14.39
C HIS A 164 -9.47 -13.82 -14.60
N GLY A 165 -8.74 -14.49 -13.68
CA GLY A 165 -7.30 -14.68 -13.77
C GLY A 165 -6.55 -13.37 -13.95
N GLU A 166 -5.86 -13.23 -15.08
CA GLU A 166 -5.11 -12.04 -15.49
C GLU A 166 -5.68 -11.37 -16.76
N THR A 167 -6.94 -11.70 -17.11
CA THR A 167 -7.64 -11.11 -18.29
C THR A 167 -7.86 -9.60 -18.21
N PRO A 168 -8.10 -8.97 -17.01
CA PRO A 168 -8.21 -7.51 -16.93
C PRO A 168 -6.94 -6.81 -17.40
N ASP A 169 -7.05 -5.97 -18.44
CA ASP A 169 -5.94 -5.22 -19.02
C ASP A 169 -5.54 -4.04 -18.11
N GLN A 170 -4.31 -4.06 -17.62
CA GLN A 170 -3.81 -3.05 -16.67
C GLN A 170 -3.69 -1.65 -17.29
N GLY A 171 -3.37 -1.55 -18.58
CA GLY A 171 -3.33 -0.27 -19.29
C GLY A 171 -4.72 0.37 -19.35
N ARG A 172 -5.75 -0.44 -19.60
CA ARG A 172 -7.14 0.04 -19.57
C ARG A 172 -7.62 0.35 -18.15
N ILE A 173 -7.16 -0.36 -17.13
CA ILE A 173 -7.44 0.03 -15.73
C ILE A 173 -6.84 1.40 -15.44
N GLN A 174 -5.62 1.65 -15.87
CA GLN A 174 -4.94 2.94 -15.69
C GLN A 174 -5.66 4.10 -16.42
N SER A 175 -6.27 3.85 -17.58
CA SER A 175 -6.90 4.89 -18.41
C SER A 175 -8.42 5.04 -18.23
N GLU A 176 -9.13 3.95 -17.91
CA GLU A 176 -10.60 3.93 -17.80
C GLU A 176 -11.07 3.66 -16.34
N GLY A 177 -10.19 3.16 -15.47
CA GLY A 177 -10.47 2.89 -14.07
C GLY A 177 -11.60 1.89 -13.84
N ASN A 178 -12.36 2.12 -12.77
CA ASN A 178 -13.49 1.29 -12.39
C ASN A 178 -14.64 1.29 -13.42
N LYS A 179 -14.70 2.26 -14.34
CA LYS A 179 -15.68 2.24 -15.42
C LYS A 179 -15.48 1.01 -16.32
N TYR A 180 -14.23 0.74 -16.69
CA TYR A 180 -13.84 -0.46 -17.43
C TYR A 180 -14.12 -1.73 -16.63
N LEU A 181 -13.63 -1.80 -15.38
CA LEU A 181 -13.73 -3.01 -14.56
C LEU A 181 -15.17 -3.38 -14.22
N LYS A 182 -16.01 -2.40 -13.88
CA LYS A 182 -17.44 -2.66 -13.58
C LYS A 182 -18.21 -3.18 -14.81
N ARG A 183 -17.89 -2.67 -15.99
CA ARG A 183 -18.55 -3.08 -17.23
C ARG A 183 -18.11 -4.47 -17.69
N SER A 184 -16.80 -4.73 -17.69
CA SER A 184 -16.23 -5.93 -18.32
C SER A 184 -15.98 -7.07 -17.33
N PHE A 185 -15.77 -6.76 -16.03
CA PHE A 185 -15.41 -7.71 -14.98
C PHE A 185 -16.20 -7.47 -13.68
N PRO A 186 -17.55 -7.53 -13.71
CA PRO A 186 -18.40 -7.13 -12.58
C PRO A 186 -18.21 -7.99 -11.32
N LYS A 187 -17.66 -9.21 -11.46
CA LYS A 187 -17.44 -10.15 -10.34
C LYS A 187 -16.14 -9.91 -9.57
N LEU A 188 -15.30 -8.97 -9.98
CA LEU A 188 -14.07 -8.68 -9.25
C LEU A 188 -14.37 -8.26 -7.81
N SER A 189 -13.75 -8.94 -6.85
CA SER A 189 -13.71 -8.51 -5.46
C SER A 189 -13.01 -7.15 -5.34
N TYR A 190 -13.38 -6.35 -4.34
CA TYR A 190 -12.81 -5.02 -4.17
C TYR A 190 -12.71 -4.61 -2.70
N ILE A 191 -11.82 -3.68 -2.45
CA ILE A 191 -11.58 -3.09 -1.12
C ILE A 191 -12.59 -1.97 -0.90
N ASN A 192 -13.30 -1.99 0.23
CA ASN A 192 -14.18 -0.89 0.63
C ASN A 192 -13.37 0.20 1.34
N SER A 193 -12.52 -0.21 2.29
CA SER A 193 -11.65 0.65 3.07
C SER A 193 -10.46 -0.12 3.61
N VAL A 194 -9.40 0.62 3.94
CA VAL A 194 -8.28 0.14 4.76
C VAL A 194 -8.14 1.10 5.92
N THR A 195 -8.30 0.60 7.15
CA THR A 195 -8.29 1.43 8.36
C THR A 195 -7.24 0.96 9.35
N VAL A 196 -6.60 1.92 10.02
CA VAL A 196 -5.60 1.61 11.05
C VAL A 196 -6.28 1.09 12.29
N LYS A 197 -5.80 -0.04 12.81
CA LYS A 197 -6.34 -0.71 13.99
C LYS A 197 -5.60 -0.36 15.28
N THR A 198 -4.32 0.01 15.20
CA THR A 198 -3.49 0.31 16.36
C THR A 198 -3.61 1.78 16.78
N THR A 199 -3.68 2.03 18.10
CA THR A 199 -3.82 3.37 18.69
C THR A 199 -2.59 4.25 18.50
N ASP A 200 -1.43 3.66 18.23
CA ASP A 200 -0.13 4.35 18.13
C ASP A 200 0.26 4.75 16.70
N TRP A 201 -0.71 4.78 15.80
CA TRP A 201 -0.49 5.23 14.43
C TRP A 201 -0.06 6.70 14.40
N PRO A 202 1.15 7.03 13.93
CA PRO A 202 1.57 8.43 13.80
C PRO A 202 0.75 9.10 12.70
N ARG A 203 -0.24 9.89 13.10
CA ARG A 203 -1.11 10.63 12.17
C ARG A 203 -0.29 11.70 11.45
N LYS A 204 -0.52 11.85 10.13
CA LYS A 204 -0.02 12.99 9.37
C LYS A 204 -0.59 14.26 10.02
N ALA A 205 0.27 15.23 10.35
CA ALA A 205 -0.22 16.53 10.81
C ALA A 205 -1.18 17.10 9.76
N PRO A 206 -2.32 17.69 10.17
CA PRO A 206 -3.21 18.34 9.23
C PRO A 206 -2.42 19.42 8.46
N PRO A 207 -2.71 19.64 7.17
CA PRO A 207 -2.04 20.67 6.41
C PRO A 207 -2.25 22.02 7.11
N GLU A 208 -1.14 22.73 7.34
CA GLU A 208 -1.22 24.10 7.88
C GLU A 208 -2.16 24.90 7.00
N LYS A 209 -3.22 25.44 7.62
CA LYS A 209 -4.08 26.40 6.95
C LYS A 209 -3.20 27.60 6.61
N LYS A 210 -2.91 27.79 5.33
CA LYS A 210 -2.38 29.09 4.88
C LYS A 210 -3.45 30.11 5.18
N GLU A 211 -3.21 30.95 6.17
CA GLU A 211 -3.98 32.17 6.34
C GLU A 211 -3.75 33.04 5.09
N LEU A 212 -4.87 33.42 4.45
CA LEU A 212 -4.92 34.31 3.30
C LEU A 212 -4.75 35.76 3.76
#